data_de73ed8c61e6da7d1b15261c78283e4e
#
_entry.id   de73ed8c61e6da7d1b15261c78283e4e
#
_cell.length_a   1.000
_cell.length_b   1.000
_cell.length_c   1.000
_cell.angle_alpha   90.00
_cell.angle_beta   90.00
_cell.angle_gamma   90.00
#
_symmetry.space_group_name_H-M   'P 1'
#
loop_
_entity.id
_entity.type
_entity.pdbx_description
1 polymer ?
#
loop_
_entity_poly.entity_id
_entity_poly.type
_entity_poly.pdbx_seq_one_letter_code
_entity_poly.pdbx_strand_id
1 'polypeptide(L)'
;GDDVTGAWTVEQVVASLNEEREPAVPFEEATHSSLLSAPLIVRGILRFTPPSRLEKEVLEPYHERYVVEGDLVTFESERKRLKKSISLGDYPGLHGFVEAFRAGFTGDAGRLMQSYDTVIEGTRLKWTLVLRPRDPAGRSMVEDIVFSGSEGRISSIVIHAADGDRSVMTLRRGAAK
;
A
#
# COMPACT_ATOMS: atom_id res chain seq x y z
N GLY A 1 24.21 -9.16 -17.70
CA GLY A 1 24.04 -10.11 -16.66
C GLY A 1 23.62 -9.45 -15.37
N ASP A 2 22.74 -10.09 -14.67
CA ASP A 2 22.26 -9.55 -13.42
C ASP A 2 23.39 -9.48 -12.42
N ASP A 3 23.67 -8.30 -11.94
CA ASP A 3 24.67 -8.14 -10.92
C ASP A 3 24.07 -8.54 -9.58
N VAL A 4 24.31 -9.80 -9.21
CA VAL A 4 23.78 -10.36 -7.97
C VAL A 4 24.36 -9.67 -6.74
N THR A 5 25.48 -8.98 -6.91
CA THR A 5 26.15 -8.28 -5.81
C THR A 5 25.81 -6.80 -5.75
N GLY A 6 25.13 -6.26 -6.76
CA GLY A 6 24.75 -4.87 -6.81
C GLY A 6 23.63 -4.53 -5.84
N ALA A 7 23.59 -3.27 -5.44
CA ALA A 7 22.53 -2.76 -4.58
C ALA A 7 21.19 -2.82 -5.33
N TRP A 8 20.17 -3.27 -4.64
CA TRP A 8 18.80 -3.28 -5.16
C TRP A 8 18.28 -1.86 -5.23
N THR A 9 17.66 -1.47 -6.34
CA THR A 9 17.20 -0.09 -6.55
C THR A 9 15.68 0.02 -6.50
N VAL A 10 15.18 1.24 -6.31
CA VAL A 10 13.74 1.51 -6.33
C VAL A 10 13.13 1.09 -7.67
N GLU A 11 13.81 1.40 -8.77
CA GLU A 11 13.36 1.02 -10.11
C GLU A 11 13.24 -0.49 -10.27
N GLN A 12 14.21 -1.22 -9.75
CA GLN A 12 14.19 -2.69 -9.80
C GLN A 12 13.06 -3.27 -8.95
N VAL A 13 12.84 -2.72 -7.76
CA VAL A 13 11.72 -3.16 -6.89
C VAL A 13 10.40 -2.95 -7.61
N VAL A 14 10.16 -1.73 -8.11
CA VAL A 14 8.88 -1.38 -8.73
C VAL A 14 8.64 -2.22 -10.00
N ALA A 15 9.67 -2.43 -10.80
CA ALA A 15 9.57 -3.29 -11.98
C ALA A 15 9.23 -4.73 -11.59
N SER A 16 9.88 -5.24 -10.56
CA SER A 16 9.65 -6.62 -10.08
C SER A 16 8.24 -6.78 -9.50
N LEU A 17 7.75 -5.78 -8.78
CA LEU A 17 6.38 -5.80 -8.25
C LEU A 17 5.36 -5.88 -9.39
N ASN A 18 5.60 -5.13 -10.45
CA ASN A 18 4.72 -5.17 -11.62
C ASN A 18 4.76 -6.52 -12.33
N GLU A 19 5.94 -7.13 -12.45
CA GLU A 19 6.11 -8.42 -13.13
C GLU A 19 5.48 -9.58 -12.37
N GLU A 20 5.61 -9.58 -11.04
CA GLU A 20 5.18 -10.69 -10.20
C GLU A 20 3.83 -10.45 -9.52
N ARG A 21 3.14 -9.41 -9.91
CA ARG A 21 1.86 -9.04 -9.31
C ARG A 21 0.82 -10.14 -9.40
N GLU A 22 0.15 -10.39 -8.26
CA GLU A 22 -1.00 -11.28 -8.20
C GLU A 22 -2.27 -10.45 -8.26
N PRO A 23 -3.34 -10.94 -8.92
CA PRO A 23 -4.58 -10.16 -9.02
C PRO A 23 -5.33 -10.01 -7.70
N ALA A 24 -5.13 -10.94 -6.76
CA ALA A 24 -5.78 -10.92 -5.46
C ALA A 24 -4.82 -11.46 -4.41
N VAL A 25 -4.67 -10.72 -3.31
CA VAL A 25 -3.74 -11.08 -2.24
C VAL A 25 -4.45 -10.96 -0.90
N PRO A 26 -4.57 -12.05 -0.14
CA PRO A 26 -5.13 -11.98 1.21
C PRO A 26 -4.23 -11.16 2.13
N PHE A 27 -4.84 -10.42 3.06
CA PHE A 27 -4.11 -9.63 4.03
C PHE A 27 -4.66 -9.77 5.43
N GLU A 28 -3.82 -9.48 6.41
CA GLU A 28 -4.21 -9.23 7.79
C GLU A 28 -3.63 -7.87 8.16
N GLU A 29 -4.45 -7.00 8.75
CA GLU A 29 -4.01 -5.66 9.12
C GLU A 29 -4.29 -5.42 10.61
N ALA A 30 -3.25 -5.02 11.34
CA ALA A 30 -3.35 -4.62 12.74
C ALA A 30 -3.17 -3.11 12.83
N THR A 31 -4.15 -2.42 13.41
CA THR A 31 -4.08 -0.98 13.64
C THR A 31 -3.79 -0.74 15.11
N HIS A 32 -2.70 0.00 15.37
CA HIS A 32 -2.26 0.38 16.71
C HIS A 32 -2.52 1.88 16.89
N SER A 33 -3.27 2.23 17.90
CA SER A 33 -3.60 3.62 18.20
C SER A 33 -3.65 3.81 19.71
N SER A 34 -3.25 5.00 20.19
CA SER A 34 -3.36 5.34 21.60
C SER A 34 -4.82 5.40 22.07
N LEU A 35 -5.76 5.48 21.14
CA LEU A 35 -7.19 5.50 21.45
C LEU A 35 -7.77 4.09 21.65
N LEU A 36 -6.99 3.06 21.35
CA LEU A 36 -7.43 1.66 21.45
C LEU A 36 -6.72 0.98 22.60
N SER A 37 -7.45 0.17 23.38
CA SER A 37 -6.87 -0.64 24.47
C SER A 37 -6.10 -1.85 23.94
N ALA A 38 -6.42 -2.29 22.72
CA ALA A 38 -5.73 -3.38 22.04
C ALA A 38 -5.75 -3.11 20.53
N PRO A 39 -4.82 -3.69 19.75
CA PRO A 39 -4.85 -3.49 18.30
C PRO A 39 -6.16 -3.97 17.68
N LEU A 40 -6.64 -3.20 16.71
CA LEU A 40 -7.77 -3.60 15.89
C LEU A 40 -7.25 -4.46 14.75
N ILE A 41 -7.72 -5.70 14.65
CA ILE A 41 -7.27 -6.63 13.62
C ILE A 41 -8.39 -6.89 12.64
N VAL A 42 -8.11 -6.67 11.36
CA VAL A 42 -9.05 -7.00 10.28
C VAL A 42 -8.36 -7.90 9.26
N ARG A 43 -9.15 -8.68 8.53
CA ARG A 43 -8.66 -9.56 7.48
C ARG A 43 -9.50 -9.38 6.23
N GLY A 44 -8.86 -9.53 5.09
CA GLY A 44 -9.55 -9.37 3.82
C GLY A 44 -8.67 -9.67 2.62
N ILE A 45 -9.00 -9.04 1.51
CA ILE A 45 -8.32 -9.26 0.24
C ILE A 45 -8.04 -7.92 -0.43
N LEU A 46 -6.81 -7.77 -0.93
CA LEU A 46 -6.43 -6.68 -1.83
C LEU A 46 -6.54 -7.19 -3.25
N ARG A 47 -7.17 -6.41 -4.13
CA ARG A 47 -7.26 -6.74 -5.55
C ARG A 47 -6.75 -5.58 -6.38
N PHE A 48 -6.02 -5.91 -7.43
CA PHE A 48 -5.62 -4.92 -8.42
C PHE A 48 -6.07 -5.39 -9.79
N THR A 49 -6.78 -4.52 -10.49
CA THR A 49 -7.22 -4.76 -11.87
C THR A 49 -6.63 -3.67 -12.77
N PRO A 50 -5.74 -4.04 -13.71
CA PRO A 50 -5.20 -3.04 -14.63
C PRO A 50 -6.30 -2.32 -15.41
N PRO A 51 -6.12 -1.07 -15.81
CA PRO A 51 -4.88 -0.29 -15.59
C PRO A 51 -4.83 0.45 -14.27
N SER A 52 -5.95 0.64 -13.55
CA SER A 52 -5.95 1.59 -12.45
C SER A 52 -6.87 1.27 -11.27
N ARG A 53 -7.50 0.10 -11.26
CA ARG A 53 -8.45 -0.24 -10.20
C ARG A 53 -7.77 -0.97 -9.06
N LEU A 54 -7.86 -0.39 -7.87
CA LEU A 54 -7.35 -0.97 -6.64
C LEU A 54 -8.51 -1.15 -5.67
N GLU A 55 -8.63 -2.33 -5.07
CA GLU A 55 -9.70 -2.62 -4.13
C GLU A 55 -9.13 -3.24 -2.86
N LYS A 56 -9.60 -2.74 -1.71
CA LYS A 56 -9.34 -3.34 -0.41
C LYS A 56 -10.68 -3.77 0.16
N GLU A 57 -10.89 -5.07 0.26
CA GLU A 57 -12.10 -5.62 0.84
C GLU A 57 -11.78 -6.23 2.20
N VAL A 58 -12.39 -5.68 3.26
CA VAL A 58 -12.32 -6.23 4.61
C VAL A 58 -13.46 -7.21 4.76
N LEU A 59 -13.16 -8.43 5.18
CA LEU A 59 -14.14 -9.52 5.34
C LEU A 59 -14.39 -9.85 6.79
N GLU A 60 -13.42 -9.66 7.67
CA GLU A 60 -13.51 -9.99 9.10
C GLU A 60 -12.91 -8.87 9.92
N PRO A 61 -13.51 -8.49 11.06
CA PRO A 61 -14.73 -9.06 11.68
C PRO A 61 -16.02 -8.48 11.09
N TYR A 62 -15.94 -7.53 10.17
CA TYR A 62 -17.08 -6.91 9.51
C TYR A 62 -16.75 -6.68 8.04
N HIS A 63 -17.75 -6.38 7.23
CA HIS A 63 -17.54 -6.17 5.80
C HIS A 63 -17.45 -4.68 5.45
N GLU A 64 -16.32 -4.28 4.89
CA GLU A 64 -16.07 -2.94 4.35
C GLU A 64 -15.29 -3.07 3.05
N ARG A 65 -15.45 -2.08 2.19
CA ARG A 65 -14.83 -2.10 0.87
C ARG A 65 -14.39 -0.72 0.47
N TYR A 66 -13.14 -0.62 0.07
CA TYR A 66 -12.55 0.58 -0.50
C TYR A 66 -12.19 0.29 -1.94
N VAL A 67 -12.66 1.12 -2.87
CA VAL A 67 -12.34 0.96 -4.30
C VAL A 67 -11.78 2.27 -4.81
N VAL A 68 -10.61 2.20 -5.42
CA VAL A 68 -10.01 3.34 -6.12
C VAL A 68 -9.98 3.01 -7.59
N GLU A 69 -10.63 3.85 -8.38
CA GLU A 69 -10.64 3.71 -9.85
C GLU A 69 -10.51 5.08 -10.48
N GLY A 70 -9.43 5.27 -11.25
CA GLY A 70 -9.11 6.60 -11.74
C GLY A 70 -8.92 7.58 -10.59
N ASP A 71 -9.71 8.65 -10.59
CA ASP A 71 -9.67 9.70 -9.57
C ASP A 71 -10.76 9.51 -8.50
N LEU A 72 -11.54 8.44 -8.56
CA LEU A 72 -12.66 8.22 -7.67
C LEU A 72 -12.34 7.17 -6.60
N VAL A 73 -12.63 7.51 -5.34
CA VAL A 73 -12.55 6.56 -4.22
C VAL A 73 -13.95 6.33 -3.69
N THR A 74 -14.35 5.07 -3.62
CA THR A 74 -15.64 4.68 -3.05
C THR A 74 -15.41 3.85 -1.80
N PHE A 75 -16.13 4.20 -0.74
CA PHE A 75 -16.13 3.45 0.52
C PHE A 75 -17.52 2.91 0.78
N GLU A 76 -17.61 1.63 1.12
CA GLU A 76 -18.85 0.97 1.50
C GLU A 76 -18.67 0.25 2.84
N SER A 77 -19.64 0.40 3.73
CA SER A 77 -19.65 -0.31 5.01
C SER A 77 -21.06 -0.88 5.24
N GLU A 78 -21.17 -2.20 5.28
CA GLU A 78 -22.45 -2.84 5.58
C GLU A 78 -22.88 -2.56 7.02
N ARG A 79 -21.91 -2.62 7.94
CA ARG A 79 -22.19 -2.37 9.37
C ARG A 79 -22.76 -0.99 9.63
N LYS A 80 -22.20 0.02 8.94
CA LYS A 80 -22.62 1.40 9.10
C LYS A 80 -23.73 1.80 8.12
N ARG A 81 -24.10 0.92 7.21
CA ARG A 81 -25.07 1.19 6.12
C ARG A 81 -24.70 2.45 5.36
N LEU A 82 -23.42 2.55 5.02
CA LEU A 82 -22.86 3.76 4.42
C LEU A 82 -22.21 3.42 3.07
N LYS A 83 -22.50 4.25 2.08
CA LYS A 83 -21.77 4.25 0.81
C LYS A 83 -21.42 5.69 0.47
N LYS A 84 -20.12 5.95 0.28
CA LYS A 84 -19.62 7.30 0.06
C LYS A 84 -18.57 7.29 -1.03
N SER A 85 -18.59 8.31 -1.89
CA SER A 85 -17.59 8.49 -2.94
C SER A 85 -16.96 9.88 -2.82
N ILE A 86 -15.65 9.94 -3.04
CA ILE A 86 -14.91 11.20 -3.06
C ILE A 86 -13.98 11.23 -4.26
N SER A 87 -13.65 12.45 -4.72
CA SER A 87 -12.66 12.65 -5.77
C SER A 87 -11.28 12.88 -5.14
N LEU A 88 -10.27 12.15 -5.61
CA LEU A 88 -8.90 12.30 -5.13
C LEU A 88 -8.36 13.71 -5.37
N GLY A 89 -8.84 14.39 -6.42
CA GLY A 89 -8.42 15.76 -6.70
C GLY A 89 -8.75 16.75 -5.61
N ASP A 90 -9.80 16.47 -4.82
CA ASP A 90 -10.21 17.32 -3.69
C ASP A 90 -9.42 17.01 -2.42
N TYR A 91 -8.60 15.97 -2.41
CA TYR A 91 -7.86 15.51 -1.23
C TYR A 91 -6.40 15.20 -1.59
N PRO A 92 -5.55 16.25 -1.73
CA PRO A 92 -4.15 16.06 -2.19
C PRO A 92 -3.34 15.08 -1.35
N GLY A 93 -3.54 15.03 -0.03
CA GLY A 93 -2.84 14.09 0.83
C GLY A 93 -3.23 12.64 0.53
N LEU A 94 -4.52 12.39 0.32
CA LEU A 94 -5.02 11.06 -0.04
C LEU A 94 -4.57 10.67 -1.44
N HIS A 95 -4.52 11.63 -2.37
CA HIS A 95 -4.04 11.39 -3.73
C HIS A 95 -2.60 10.86 -3.71
N GLY A 96 -1.72 11.51 -2.97
CA GLY A 96 -0.33 11.06 -2.84
C GLY A 96 -0.22 9.66 -2.24
N PHE A 97 -1.03 9.37 -1.23
CA PHE A 97 -1.06 8.06 -0.58
C PHE A 97 -1.47 6.95 -1.56
N VAL A 98 -2.53 7.18 -2.34
CA VAL A 98 -3.02 6.22 -3.33
C VAL A 98 -1.99 5.99 -4.43
N GLU A 99 -1.26 7.04 -4.84
CA GLU A 99 -0.23 6.93 -5.87
C GLU A 99 0.92 6.00 -5.45
N ALA A 100 1.23 5.94 -4.15
CA ALA A 100 2.25 5.02 -3.65
C ALA A 100 1.88 3.57 -3.96
N PHE A 101 0.63 3.21 -3.72
CA PHE A 101 0.16 1.85 -4.00
C PHE A 101 0.08 1.57 -5.50
N ARG A 102 -0.41 2.52 -6.26
CA ARG A 102 -0.51 2.36 -7.72
C ARG A 102 0.84 2.18 -8.39
N ALA A 103 1.86 2.90 -7.93
CA ALA A 103 3.20 2.80 -8.52
C ALA A 103 3.73 1.38 -8.44
N GLY A 104 3.50 0.69 -7.34
CA GLY A 104 3.89 -0.70 -7.18
C GLY A 104 3.18 -1.64 -8.15
N PHE A 105 1.98 -1.27 -8.58
CA PHE A 105 1.19 -2.10 -9.50
C PHE A 105 1.37 -1.74 -10.97
N THR A 106 1.78 -0.50 -11.27
CA THR A 106 1.97 -0.04 -12.65
C THR A 106 3.42 -0.07 -13.12
N GLY A 107 4.36 -0.25 -12.18
CA GLY A 107 5.78 -0.26 -12.52
C GLY A 107 6.39 1.11 -12.75
N ASP A 108 5.72 2.18 -12.34
CA ASP A 108 6.18 3.56 -12.59
C ASP A 108 6.95 4.13 -11.40
N ALA A 109 8.23 3.79 -11.33
CA ALA A 109 9.13 4.29 -10.27
C ALA A 109 9.32 5.80 -10.34
N GLY A 110 9.38 6.36 -11.55
CA GLY A 110 9.54 7.80 -11.73
C GLY A 110 8.41 8.60 -11.11
N ARG A 111 7.17 8.14 -11.30
CA ARG A 111 5.99 8.77 -10.70
C ARG A 111 6.03 8.70 -9.18
N LEU A 112 6.44 7.56 -8.64
CA LEU A 112 6.60 7.38 -7.20
C LEU A 112 7.61 8.37 -6.63
N MET A 113 8.75 8.51 -7.29
CA MET A 113 9.85 9.36 -6.84
C MET A 113 9.55 10.86 -6.96
N GLN A 114 8.53 11.24 -7.72
CA GLN A 114 8.05 12.61 -7.77
C GLN A 114 7.31 13.01 -6.50
N SER A 115 6.60 12.05 -5.89
CA SER A 115 5.75 12.30 -4.73
C SER A 115 6.40 11.95 -3.40
N TYR A 116 7.45 11.11 -3.43
CA TYR A 116 8.07 10.59 -2.22
C TYR A 116 9.59 10.65 -2.29
N ASP A 117 10.20 10.94 -1.14
CA ASP A 117 11.60 10.64 -0.92
C ASP A 117 11.66 9.13 -0.62
N THR A 118 12.55 8.44 -1.31
CA THR A 118 12.62 6.99 -1.24
C THR A 118 13.96 6.53 -0.69
N VAL A 119 13.92 5.53 0.19
CA VAL A 119 15.13 4.86 0.69
C VAL A 119 14.91 3.37 0.50
N ILE A 120 15.85 2.71 -0.19
CA ILE A 120 15.82 1.27 -0.38
C ILE A 120 17.00 0.64 0.35
N GLU A 121 16.74 -0.41 1.09
CA GLU A 121 17.78 -1.17 1.81
C GLU A 121 17.63 -2.64 1.51
N GLY A 122 18.75 -3.36 1.58
CA GLY A 122 18.76 -4.80 1.42
C GLY A 122 19.09 -5.25 0.01
N THR A 123 18.69 -6.48 -0.28
CA THR A 123 18.97 -7.15 -1.54
C THR A 123 17.68 -7.56 -2.23
N ARG A 124 17.80 -8.10 -3.44
CA ARG A 124 16.65 -8.61 -4.17
C ARG A 124 15.82 -9.61 -3.36
N LEU A 125 16.48 -10.43 -2.54
CA LEU A 125 15.81 -11.48 -1.77
C LEU A 125 15.23 -11.00 -0.45
N LYS A 126 15.69 -9.86 0.05
CA LYS A 126 15.15 -9.27 1.28
C LYS A 126 15.40 -7.77 1.25
N TRP A 127 14.38 -7.01 0.94
CA TRP A 127 14.46 -5.57 0.79
C TRP A 127 13.41 -4.83 1.60
N THR A 128 13.71 -3.58 1.91
CA THR A 128 12.80 -2.65 2.57
C THR A 128 12.83 -1.33 1.80
N LEU A 129 11.66 -0.83 1.44
CA LEU A 129 11.49 0.44 0.75
C LEU A 129 10.72 1.39 1.64
N VAL A 130 11.36 2.51 2.02
CA VAL A 130 10.75 3.54 2.85
C VAL A 130 10.36 4.71 1.97
N LEU A 131 9.10 5.14 2.08
CA LEU A 131 8.55 6.27 1.33
C LEU A 131 8.14 7.36 2.29
N ARG A 132 8.69 8.56 2.12
CA ARG A 132 8.32 9.76 2.89
C ARG A 132 7.71 10.79 1.96
N PRO A 133 6.48 11.25 2.24
CA PRO A 133 5.85 12.25 1.37
C PRO A 133 6.68 13.51 1.27
N ARG A 134 6.77 14.06 0.05
CA ARG A 134 7.52 15.29 -0.19
C ARG A 134 6.70 16.54 0.09
N ASP A 135 5.39 16.49 -0.14
CA ASP A 135 4.53 17.65 0.01
C ASP A 135 3.93 17.76 1.41
N PRO A 136 3.54 18.99 1.84
CA PRO A 136 2.95 19.18 3.16
C PRO A 136 1.63 18.45 3.35
N ALA A 137 0.80 18.33 2.30
CA ALA A 137 -0.48 17.63 2.39
C ALA A 137 -0.28 16.15 2.70
N GLY A 138 0.69 15.51 2.03
CA GLY A 138 1.03 14.12 2.31
C GLY A 138 1.59 13.94 3.72
N ARG A 139 2.50 14.84 4.13
CA ARG A 139 3.10 14.79 5.46
C ARG A 139 2.10 15.01 6.59
N SER A 140 1.00 15.70 6.32
CA SER A 140 -0.06 15.89 7.32
C SER A 140 -0.84 14.60 7.59
N MET A 141 -0.80 13.64 6.67
CA MET A 141 -1.49 12.35 6.80
C MET A 141 -0.55 11.24 7.27
N VAL A 142 0.63 11.17 6.69
CA VAL A 142 1.53 10.02 6.82
C VAL A 142 2.95 10.50 7.05
N GLU A 143 3.60 9.93 8.06
CA GLU A 143 5.03 10.16 8.29
C GLU A 143 5.85 9.37 7.29
N ASP A 144 5.60 8.06 7.18
CA ASP A 144 6.20 7.21 6.17
C ASP A 144 5.36 5.98 5.90
N ILE A 145 5.68 5.33 4.77
CA ILE A 145 5.11 4.03 4.37
C ILE A 145 6.30 3.12 4.12
N VAL A 146 6.30 1.95 4.76
CA VAL A 146 7.41 1.00 4.66
C VAL A 146 6.92 -0.29 4.01
N PHE A 147 7.44 -0.59 2.84
CA PHE A 147 7.20 -1.84 2.15
C PHE A 147 8.37 -2.77 2.39
N SER A 148 8.09 -4.02 2.73
CA SER A 148 9.12 -5.06 2.86
C SER A 148 8.73 -6.25 2.01
N GLY A 149 9.72 -6.90 1.43
CA GLY A 149 9.43 -8.03 0.57
C GLY A 149 10.66 -8.78 0.09
N SER A 150 10.42 -9.67 -0.85
CA SER A 150 11.43 -10.49 -1.51
C SER A 150 11.09 -10.55 -2.99
N GLU A 151 12.06 -10.24 -3.82
CA GLU A 151 11.85 -10.17 -5.26
C GLU A 151 10.70 -9.22 -5.59
N GLY A 152 9.74 -9.61 -6.40
CA GLY A 152 8.58 -8.77 -6.73
C GLY A 152 7.37 -9.03 -5.85
N ARG A 153 7.56 -9.45 -4.61
CA ARG A 153 6.46 -9.80 -3.71
C ARG A 153 6.59 -9.08 -2.38
N ILE A 154 5.58 -8.29 -2.08
CA ILE A 154 5.48 -7.58 -0.80
C ILE A 154 5.01 -8.56 0.27
N SER A 155 5.69 -8.59 1.41
CA SER A 155 5.29 -9.37 2.57
C SER A 155 4.61 -8.52 3.64
N SER A 156 4.99 -7.24 3.75
CA SER A 156 4.35 -6.35 4.71
C SER A 156 4.36 -4.90 4.24
N ILE A 157 3.35 -4.16 4.69
CA ILE A 157 3.23 -2.73 4.49
C ILE A 157 2.95 -2.11 5.85
N VAL A 158 3.86 -1.24 6.32
CA VAL A 158 3.68 -0.54 7.59
C VAL A 158 3.47 0.93 7.29
N ILE A 159 2.40 1.50 7.82
CA ILE A 159 2.08 2.90 7.65
C ILE A 159 2.19 3.57 9.01
N HIS A 160 3.06 4.58 9.10
CA HIS A 160 3.16 5.43 10.28
C HIS A 160 2.37 6.69 9.98
N ALA A 161 1.23 6.84 10.62
CA ALA A 161 0.38 8.02 10.44
C ALA A 161 0.99 9.22 11.16
N ALA A 162 0.67 10.41 10.68
CA ALA A 162 1.20 11.65 11.24
C ALA A 162 0.77 11.87 12.70
N ASP A 163 -0.37 11.30 13.11
CA ASP A 163 -0.87 11.41 14.48
C ASP A 163 -0.26 10.38 15.46
N GLY A 164 0.64 9.55 14.98
CA GLY A 164 1.29 8.53 15.80
C GLY A 164 0.66 7.14 15.70
N ASP A 165 -0.48 7.00 15.04
CA ASP A 165 -1.08 5.69 14.80
C ASP A 165 -0.21 4.89 13.83
N ARG A 166 -0.33 3.56 13.91
CA ARG A 166 0.46 2.66 13.06
C ARG A 166 -0.44 1.55 12.55
N SER A 167 -0.35 1.28 11.25
CA SER A 167 -1.01 0.15 10.62
C SER A 167 0.04 -0.82 10.11
N VAL A 168 -0.11 -2.10 10.42
CA VAL A 168 0.80 -3.15 9.95
C VAL A 168 -0.03 -4.14 9.15
N MET A 169 0.18 -4.16 7.84
CA MET A 169 -0.50 -5.08 6.94
C MET A 169 0.47 -6.18 6.54
N THR A 170 0.08 -7.43 6.81
CA THR A 170 0.82 -8.60 6.37
C THR A 170 0.10 -9.21 5.19
N LEU A 171 0.83 -9.42 4.09
CA LEU A 171 0.27 -9.98 2.87
C LEU A 171 0.62 -11.46 2.79
N ARG A 172 -0.39 -12.28 2.54
CA ARG A 172 -0.20 -13.71 2.39
C ARG A 172 -0.30 -14.06 0.92
N ARG A 173 0.62 -14.85 0.43
CA ARG A 173 0.49 -15.37 -0.90
C ARG A 173 -0.66 -16.36 -0.95
N GLY A 174 -1.37 -16.35 -2.05
CA GLY A 174 -2.34 -17.38 -2.33
C GLY A 174 -1.64 -18.73 -2.18
N ALA A 175 -2.34 -19.75 -1.72
CA ALA A 175 -1.81 -21.08 -1.53
C ALA A 175 -1.11 -21.51 -2.82
N ALA A 176 0.18 -21.75 -2.67
CA ALA A 176 0.93 -22.30 -3.78
C ALA A 176 0.27 -23.58 -4.15
N LYS A 177 0.06 -23.72 -4.91
CA LYS A 177 -0.47 -24.88 -5.19
C LYS A 177 0.22 -25.73 -5.56
#